data_32c3ea7151397eaeefb74bd9369ee4ed
#
_entry.id   32c3ea7151397eaeefb74bd9369ee4ed
#
_cell.length_a   1.000
_cell.length_b   1.000
_cell.length_c   1.000
_cell.angle_alpha   90.00
_cell.angle_beta   90.00
_cell.angle_gamma   90.00
#
_symmetry.space_group_name_H-M   'P 1'
#
loop_
_entity.id
_entity.type
_entity.pdbx_description
1 polymer ?
#
loop_
_entity_poly.entity_id
_entity_poly.type
_entity_poly.pdbx_seq_one_letter_code
_entity_poly.pdbx_strand_id
1 'polypeptide(L)'
;MDLDQQELIKTGEPSIELNHRPYFSIIIPCYNSGATITNLLQSIVDQHMSDDLEVILSDDHSTKPYFDKVEPFLDKLSIKMTETEYNFAPGNTREAGVKLAEGEWLCFADHDDEFIPDTLKRIKATINKYEEKYCAVANFLEVDPDTGKTLSEMKRTRNWNHAKFYNLDNLWKKYDIHFKKDLLTHEDIYISSRVNCALKDANNDNPLYIDCFCYKWMSRPTTVSREKYGDYSFLESFFKDYLESTGYAYVEQYQKGNIPIQYATDAAIGVLLLSYFYSESFIFNDPVKYKRENFDYLRDFLIYCKEVLGLTNDYIWGYAASNGAEFYEKQRVSARQAVGIVMPSRTFMQWLDYLHHDIRPRHTMSDSMWKEQKK
;
A
#
# COMPACT_ATOMS: atom_id res chain seq x y z
N MET A 1 -16.35 11.08 31.97
CA MET A 1 -14.89 11.02 31.73
C MET A 1 -14.34 12.43 31.91
N ASP A 2 -13.25 12.58 32.63
CA ASP A 2 -12.62 13.88 32.77
C ASP A 2 -12.10 14.37 31.41
N LEU A 3 -12.30 15.66 31.13
CA LEU A 3 -11.76 16.30 29.90
C LEU A 3 -10.27 16.05 29.73
N ASP A 4 -9.52 15.91 30.82
CA ASP A 4 -8.09 15.59 30.86
C ASP A 4 -7.74 14.26 30.17
N GLN A 5 -8.56 13.23 30.28
CA GLN A 5 -8.26 11.93 29.67
C GLN A 5 -8.46 11.95 28.15
N GLN A 6 -9.43 12.71 27.66
CA GLN A 6 -9.62 12.90 26.23
C GLN A 6 -8.48 13.72 25.60
N GLU A 7 -8.01 14.75 26.30
CA GLU A 7 -6.88 15.55 25.84
C GLU A 7 -5.56 14.76 25.86
N LEU A 8 -5.28 14.00 26.93
CA LEU A 8 -4.09 13.15 27.03
C LEU A 8 -3.99 12.15 25.88
N ILE A 9 -5.07 11.45 25.58
CA ILE A 9 -5.09 10.47 24.50
C ILE A 9 -4.84 11.12 23.13
N LYS A 10 -5.33 12.33 22.89
CA LYS A 10 -5.10 13.09 21.66
C LYS A 10 -3.65 13.55 21.49
N THR A 11 -2.88 13.63 22.56
CA THR A 11 -1.44 13.93 22.52
C THR A 11 -0.55 12.72 22.30
N GLY A 12 -1.15 11.54 22.14
CA GLY A 12 -0.42 10.27 21.92
C GLY A 12 -0.10 9.51 23.19
N GLU A 13 -0.58 9.97 24.36
CA GLU A 13 -0.45 9.20 25.61
C GLU A 13 -1.42 8.02 25.63
N PRO A 14 -1.02 6.84 26.17
CA PRO A 14 -1.87 5.67 26.19
C PRO A 14 -3.01 5.79 27.22
N SER A 15 -4.17 5.22 26.92
CA SER A 15 -5.29 5.10 27.87
C SER A 15 -4.97 4.18 29.06
N ILE A 16 -4.13 3.16 28.81
CA ILE A 16 -3.59 2.22 29.80
C ILE A 16 -2.10 2.06 29.54
N GLU A 17 -1.29 2.28 30.58
CA GLU A 17 0.14 1.97 30.54
C GLU A 17 0.35 0.45 30.58
N LEU A 18 1.14 -0.05 29.63
CA LEU A 18 1.52 -1.46 29.62
C LEU A 18 2.77 -1.69 30.49
N ASN A 19 2.81 -2.81 31.21
CA ASN A 19 3.93 -3.15 32.07
C ASN A 19 5.21 -3.58 31.31
N HIS A 20 5.12 -3.76 29.99
CA HIS A 20 6.22 -4.15 29.11
C HIS A 20 5.96 -3.64 27.70
N ARG A 21 6.98 -3.70 26.87
CA ARG A 21 6.88 -3.35 25.44
C ARG A 21 5.79 -4.18 24.77
N PRO A 22 4.81 -3.57 24.07
CA PRO A 22 3.79 -4.32 23.33
C PRO A 22 4.44 -5.22 22.27
N TYR A 23 3.82 -6.36 22.02
CA TYR A 23 4.25 -7.19 20.89
C TYR A 23 3.74 -6.65 19.57
N PHE A 24 2.47 -6.18 19.52
CA PHE A 24 1.89 -5.55 18.34
C PHE A 24 1.52 -4.09 18.59
N SER A 25 1.83 -3.23 17.61
CA SER A 25 1.19 -1.92 17.43
C SER A 25 0.21 -2.04 16.28
N ILE A 26 -1.09 -1.91 16.57
CA ILE A 26 -2.15 -1.91 15.56
C ILE A 26 -2.48 -0.46 15.22
N ILE A 27 -2.15 -0.05 13.99
CA ILE A 27 -2.32 1.33 13.51
C ILE A 27 -3.57 1.39 12.64
N ILE A 28 -4.49 2.28 13.01
CA ILE A 28 -5.81 2.41 12.42
C ILE A 28 -5.99 3.85 11.90
N PRO A 29 -5.96 4.07 10.59
CA PRO A 29 -6.32 5.36 10.02
C PRO A 29 -7.83 5.57 10.16
N CYS A 30 -8.23 6.72 10.67
CA CYS A 30 -9.62 7.08 10.96
C CYS A 30 -10.02 8.34 10.19
N TYR A 31 -11.13 8.28 9.47
CA TYR A 31 -11.81 9.45 8.93
C TYR A 31 -13.32 9.26 9.01
N ASN A 32 -13.99 10.06 9.86
CA ASN A 32 -15.43 9.94 10.12
C ASN A 32 -15.87 8.50 10.48
N SER A 33 -15.05 7.79 11.26
CA SER A 33 -15.11 6.33 11.49
C SER A 33 -16.20 5.89 12.49
N GLY A 34 -17.03 6.81 13.01
CA GLY A 34 -17.99 6.54 14.07
C GLY A 34 -19.01 5.43 13.80
N ALA A 35 -19.27 5.07 12.54
CA ALA A 35 -20.18 3.99 12.20
C ALA A 35 -19.57 2.60 12.28
N THR A 36 -18.25 2.47 12.26
CA THR A 36 -17.55 1.18 12.04
C THR A 36 -16.50 0.86 13.08
N ILE A 37 -15.84 1.86 13.65
CA ILE A 37 -14.70 1.70 14.57
C ILE A 37 -14.99 0.78 15.76
N THR A 38 -16.22 0.75 16.24
CA THR A 38 -16.64 -0.10 17.38
C THR A 38 -16.46 -1.59 17.08
N ASN A 39 -16.78 -2.02 15.86
CA ASN A 39 -16.64 -3.42 15.45
C ASN A 39 -15.17 -3.83 15.41
N LEU A 40 -14.31 -2.98 14.83
CA LEU A 40 -12.87 -3.23 14.80
C LEU A 40 -12.29 -3.29 16.22
N LEU A 41 -12.58 -2.30 17.08
CA LEU A 41 -12.08 -2.31 18.46
C LEU A 41 -12.57 -3.53 19.25
N GLN A 42 -13.83 -3.94 19.08
CA GLN A 42 -14.32 -5.16 19.70
C GLN A 42 -13.57 -6.40 19.18
N SER A 43 -13.32 -6.48 17.88
CA SER A 43 -12.56 -7.61 17.31
C SER A 43 -11.10 -7.67 17.80
N ILE A 44 -10.53 -6.53 18.21
CA ILE A 44 -9.21 -6.46 18.86
C ILE A 44 -9.31 -6.93 20.31
N VAL A 45 -10.34 -6.54 21.06
CA VAL A 45 -10.60 -7.07 22.42
C VAL A 45 -10.74 -8.60 22.38
N ASP A 46 -11.41 -9.14 21.37
CA ASP A 46 -11.63 -10.58 21.17
C ASP A 46 -10.36 -11.36 20.79
N GLN A 47 -9.22 -10.69 20.64
CA GLN A 47 -7.92 -11.35 20.55
C GLN A 47 -7.41 -11.84 21.92
N HIS A 48 -7.96 -11.34 23.02
CA HIS A 48 -7.57 -11.65 24.39
C HIS A 48 -6.05 -11.48 24.62
N MET A 49 -5.49 -10.38 24.14
CA MET A 49 -4.06 -10.03 24.17
C MET A 49 -3.82 -8.57 24.59
N SER A 50 -4.74 -7.98 25.38
CA SER A 50 -4.68 -6.56 25.76
C SER A 50 -3.33 -6.13 26.37
N ASP A 51 -2.66 -7.04 27.09
CA ASP A 51 -1.35 -6.74 27.70
C ASP A 51 -0.19 -6.76 26.68
N ASP A 52 -0.39 -7.36 25.52
CA ASP A 52 0.63 -7.59 24.47
C ASP A 52 0.43 -6.69 23.24
N LEU A 53 -0.56 -5.82 23.24
CA LEU A 53 -0.84 -4.94 22.10
C LEU A 53 -1.22 -3.53 22.52
N GLU A 54 -0.86 -2.59 21.66
CA GLU A 54 -1.35 -1.21 21.68
C GLU A 54 -2.14 -0.92 20.41
N VAL A 55 -3.12 -0.05 20.52
CA VAL A 55 -3.94 0.45 19.41
C VAL A 55 -3.65 1.91 19.20
N ILE A 56 -3.35 2.31 17.97
CA ILE A 56 -3.05 3.69 17.63
C ILE A 56 -4.09 4.17 16.62
N LEU A 57 -5.00 5.03 17.07
CA LEU A 57 -5.99 5.67 16.24
C LEU A 57 -5.38 6.95 15.66
N SER A 58 -5.18 6.95 14.35
CA SER A 58 -4.65 8.12 13.64
C SER A 58 -5.78 8.79 12.87
N ASP A 59 -6.20 9.95 13.33
CA ASP A 59 -7.34 10.68 12.76
C ASP A 59 -6.88 11.59 11.61
N ASP A 60 -7.51 11.42 10.45
CA ASP A 60 -7.28 12.21 9.25
C ASP A 60 -8.15 13.48 9.22
N HIS A 61 -8.15 14.23 10.32
CA HIS A 61 -8.92 15.45 10.49
C HIS A 61 -10.42 15.23 10.27
N SER A 62 -11.01 14.33 11.06
CA SER A 62 -12.44 13.98 10.96
C SER A 62 -13.34 15.17 11.20
N THR A 63 -14.31 15.36 10.31
CA THR A 63 -15.35 16.40 10.44
C THR A 63 -16.51 16.00 11.36
N LYS A 64 -16.60 14.70 11.69
CA LYS A 64 -17.61 14.13 12.60
C LYS A 64 -16.90 13.47 13.79
N PRO A 65 -17.18 13.88 15.03
CA PRO A 65 -16.58 13.27 16.20
C PRO A 65 -16.99 11.79 16.32
N TYR A 66 -16.08 10.94 16.76
CA TYR A 66 -16.33 9.52 16.99
C TYR A 66 -15.75 9.02 18.33
N PHE A 67 -15.25 9.92 19.15
CA PHE A 67 -14.62 9.57 20.43
C PHE A 67 -15.56 8.81 21.36
N ASP A 68 -16.86 9.13 21.37
CA ASP A 68 -17.90 8.41 22.11
C ASP A 68 -17.99 6.91 21.77
N LYS A 69 -17.50 6.53 20.59
CA LYS A 69 -17.42 5.13 20.14
C LYS A 69 -16.13 4.45 20.60
N VAL A 70 -15.09 5.20 20.89
CA VAL A 70 -13.79 4.72 21.39
C VAL A 70 -13.80 4.60 22.91
N GLU A 71 -14.46 5.51 23.61
CA GLU A 71 -14.53 5.61 25.06
C GLU A 71 -14.80 4.26 25.79
N PRO A 72 -15.73 3.39 25.33
CA PRO A 72 -15.99 2.09 25.99
C PRO A 72 -14.86 1.08 25.93
N PHE A 73 -13.78 1.40 25.22
CA PHE A 73 -12.61 0.51 25.04
C PHE A 73 -11.35 1.00 25.75
N LEU A 74 -11.38 2.21 26.34
CA LEU A 74 -10.20 2.81 26.98
C LEU A 74 -9.74 2.07 28.23
N ASP A 75 -10.63 1.31 28.87
CA ASP A 75 -10.35 0.43 30.00
C ASP A 75 -10.03 -1.02 29.62
N LYS A 76 -10.09 -1.35 28.32
CA LYS A 76 -9.89 -2.72 27.79
C LYS A 76 -8.64 -2.83 26.92
N LEU A 77 -8.24 -1.74 26.29
CA LEU A 77 -7.14 -1.68 25.33
C LEU A 77 -6.25 -0.47 25.65
N SER A 78 -4.93 -0.62 25.50
CA SER A 78 -4.00 0.51 25.49
C SER A 78 -4.17 1.28 24.20
N ILE A 79 -4.89 2.42 24.22
CA ILE A 79 -5.22 3.23 23.06
C ILE A 79 -4.45 4.53 23.10
N LYS A 80 -3.73 4.86 22.03
CA LYS A 80 -3.14 6.17 21.73
C LYS A 80 -3.89 6.80 20.57
N MET A 81 -3.97 8.13 20.53
CA MET A 81 -4.57 8.84 19.42
C MET A 81 -3.65 9.95 18.91
N THR A 82 -3.68 10.20 17.61
CA THR A 82 -3.07 11.37 16.97
C THR A 82 -4.00 11.90 15.90
N GLU A 83 -3.85 13.17 15.55
CA GLU A 83 -4.65 13.83 14.52
C GLU A 83 -3.71 14.52 13.52
N THR A 84 -4.01 14.42 12.23
CA THR A 84 -3.31 15.18 11.19
C THR A 84 -3.87 16.61 11.09
N GLU A 85 -3.05 17.57 10.67
CA GLU A 85 -3.47 18.97 10.57
C GLU A 85 -4.63 19.18 9.57
N TYR A 86 -4.76 18.33 8.59
CA TYR A 86 -5.81 18.35 7.56
C TYR A 86 -5.99 16.96 6.95
N ASN A 87 -7.16 16.71 6.36
CA ASN A 87 -7.44 15.47 5.63
C ASN A 87 -6.59 15.44 4.36
N PHE A 88 -5.73 14.45 4.25
CA PHE A 88 -4.76 14.40 3.16
C PHE A 88 -4.80 13.09 2.38
N ALA A 89 -4.30 12.01 2.95
CA ALA A 89 -4.27 10.70 2.32
C ALA A 89 -4.05 9.60 3.37
N PRO A 90 -4.57 8.38 3.15
CA PRO A 90 -4.46 7.28 4.10
C PRO A 90 -3.01 6.94 4.51
N GLY A 91 -2.06 7.11 3.57
CA GLY A 91 -0.64 6.89 3.85
C GLY A 91 -0.07 7.86 4.89
N ASN A 92 -0.39 9.15 4.80
CA ASN A 92 0.07 10.15 5.75
C ASN A 92 -0.52 9.90 7.15
N THR A 93 -1.76 9.49 7.19
CA THR A 93 -2.47 9.17 8.44
C THR A 93 -1.84 7.95 9.10
N ARG A 94 -1.56 6.88 8.34
CA ARG A 94 -0.82 5.72 8.88
C ARG A 94 0.58 6.09 9.35
N GLU A 95 1.29 6.97 8.62
CA GLU A 95 2.63 7.44 9.02
C GLU A 95 2.61 8.20 10.34
N ALA A 96 1.57 9.02 10.59
CA ALA A 96 1.40 9.69 11.87
C ALA A 96 1.24 8.68 13.01
N GLY A 97 0.47 7.63 12.81
CA GLY A 97 0.31 6.54 13.77
C GLY A 97 1.60 5.74 14.00
N VAL A 98 2.38 5.46 12.95
CA VAL A 98 3.68 4.73 13.08
C VAL A 98 4.64 5.47 14.02
N LYS A 99 4.62 6.79 14.04
CA LYS A 99 5.50 7.58 14.92
C LYS A 99 5.23 7.37 16.42
N LEU A 100 4.03 6.97 16.78
CA LEU A 100 3.62 6.66 18.16
C LEU A 100 3.82 5.17 18.53
N ALA A 101 4.16 4.33 17.54
CA ALA A 101 4.28 2.90 17.73
C ALA A 101 5.53 2.52 18.55
N GLU A 102 5.31 1.73 19.59
CA GLU A 102 6.35 1.20 20.49
C GLU A 102 6.47 -0.32 20.43
N GLY A 103 5.48 -0.99 19.82
CA GLY A 103 5.44 -2.44 19.69
C GLY A 103 6.64 -3.02 18.93
N GLU A 104 6.84 -4.31 19.07
CA GLU A 104 7.87 -5.02 18.31
C GLU A 104 7.45 -5.18 16.84
N TRP A 105 6.18 -5.36 16.59
CA TRP A 105 5.61 -5.60 15.25
C TRP A 105 4.50 -4.61 14.94
N LEU A 106 4.61 -3.93 13.79
CA LEU A 106 3.55 -3.09 13.24
C LEU A 106 2.52 -3.95 12.50
N CYS A 107 1.25 -3.61 12.67
CA CYS A 107 0.13 -4.14 11.91
C CYS A 107 -0.81 -2.99 11.54
N PHE A 108 -1.30 -2.96 10.30
CA PHE A 108 -2.27 -1.97 9.85
C PHE A 108 -3.66 -2.61 9.76
N ALA A 109 -4.67 -1.88 10.21
CA ALA A 109 -6.07 -2.27 10.09
C ALA A 109 -6.90 -1.06 9.66
N ASP A 110 -7.83 -1.24 8.74
CA ASP A 110 -8.75 -0.17 8.34
C ASP A 110 -9.94 -0.13 9.31
N HIS A 111 -10.39 1.09 9.66
CA HIS A 111 -11.39 1.29 10.73
C HIS A 111 -12.75 0.62 10.49
N ASP A 112 -12.99 0.12 9.29
CA ASP A 112 -14.23 -0.53 8.88
C ASP A 112 -14.09 -2.05 8.65
N ASP A 113 -12.96 -2.63 9.06
CA ASP A 113 -12.63 -4.05 8.98
C ASP A 113 -12.67 -4.75 10.34
N GLU A 114 -12.35 -6.05 10.41
CA GLU A 114 -12.34 -6.83 11.64
C GLU A 114 -11.19 -7.85 11.68
N PHE A 115 -10.65 -8.10 12.86
CA PHE A 115 -9.82 -9.28 13.10
C PHE A 115 -10.69 -10.53 13.35
N ILE A 116 -10.18 -11.70 12.96
CA ILE A 116 -10.78 -12.97 13.33
C ILE A 116 -10.35 -13.32 14.77
N PRO A 117 -11.26 -13.68 15.68
CA PRO A 117 -10.94 -13.90 17.09
C PRO A 117 -9.77 -14.88 17.33
N ASP A 118 -8.96 -14.63 18.36
CA ASP A 118 -7.83 -15.45 18.83
C ASP A 118 -6.70 -15.70 17.80
N THR A 119 -6.69 -15.02 16.66
CA THR A 119 -5.72 -15.28 15.60
C THR A 119 -4.37 -14.60 15.83
N LEU A 120 -4.33 -13.43 16.48
CA LEU A 120 -3.08 -12.72 16.79
C LEU A 120 -2.17 -13.53 17.75
N LYS A 121 -2.73 -14.29 18.69
CA LYS A 121 -1.96 -15.23 19.51
C LYS A 121 -1.24 -16.28 18.66
N ARG A 122 -1.94 -16.83 17.68
CA ARG A 122 -1.37 -17.81 16.75
C ARG A 122 -0.29 -17.18 15.86
N ILE A 123 -0.50 -15.93 15.40
CA ILE A 123 0.50 -15.17 14.64
C ILE A 123 1.75 -14.99 15.49
N LYS A 124 1.64 -14.43 16.70
CA LYS A 124 2.75 -14.26 17.66
C LYS A 124 3.50 -15.56 17.88
N ALA A 125 2.78 -16.64 18.23
CA ALA A 125 3.39 -17.94 18.48
C ALA A 125 4.10 -18.52 17.25
N THR A 126 3.65 -18.19 16.03
CA THR A 126 4.30 -18.63 14.80
C THR A 126 5.54 -17.80 14.51
N ILE A 127 5.47 -16.47 14.61
CA ILE A 127 6.62 -15.58 14.41
C ILE A 127 7.77 -15.98 15.34
N ASN A 128 7.48 -16.22 16.63
CA ASN A 128 8.49 -16.55 17.65
C ASN A 128 9.20 -17.90 17.44
N LYS A 129 8.77 -18.72 16.49
CA LYS A 129 9.48 -19.96 16.10
C LYS A 129 10.61 -19.72 15.10
N TYR A 130 10.67 -18.54 14.52
CA TYR A 130 11.63 -18.22 13.47
C TYR A 130 12.50 -17.06 13.91
N GLU A 131 13.80 -17.31 14.01
CA GLU A 131 14.80 -16.27 14.18
C GLU A 131 14.95 -15.48 12.87
N GLU A 132 15.34 -14.21 12.99
CA GLU A 132 15.68 -13.33 11.85
C GLU A 132 14.55 -13.13 10.81
N LYS A 133 13.28 -13.10 11.23
CA LYS A 133 12.18 -12.69 10.35
C LYS A 133 11.83 -11.22 10.58
N TYR A 134 11.70 -10.52 9.46
CA TYR A 134 11.46 -9.07 9.45
C TYR A 134 10.05 -8.72 9.01
N CYS A 135 9.40 -9.62 8.26
CA CYS A 135 8.04 -9.46 7.77
C CYS A 135 7.31 -10.80 7.82
N ALA A 136 6.09 -10.79 8.33
CA ALA A 136 5.18 -11.93 8.28
C ALA A 136 3.90 -11.56 7.52
N VAL A 137 3.38 -12.52 6.75
CA VAL A 137 2.18 -12.37 5.93
C VAL A 137 1.23 -13.51 6.25
N ALA A 138 0.09 -13.19 6.83
CA ALA A 138 -1.03 -14.11 7.04
C ALA A 138 -2.07 -14.00 5.90
N ASN A 139 -3.16 -14.74 6.04
CA ASN A 139 -4.26 -14.72 5.07
C ASN A 139 -5.40 -13.83 5.57
N PHE A 140 -6.22 -13.32 4.65
CA PHE A 140 -7.44 -12.59 5.01
C PHE A 140 -8.62 -13.00 4.12
N LEU A 141 -9.81 -12.70 4.58
CA LEU A 141 -11.07 -12.94 3.88
C LEU A 141 -11.60 -11.61 3.34
N GLU A 142 -12.09 -11.63 2.11
CA GLU A 142 -12.99 -10.59 1.64
C GLU A 142 -14.41 -10.99 2.02
N VAL A 143 -15.11 -10.12 2.74
CA VAL A 143 -16.43 -10.39 3.32
C VAL A 143 -17.43 -9.32 2.91
N ASP A 144 -18.62 -9.74 2.55
CA ASP A 144 -19.77 -8.86 2.37
C ASP A 144 -20.27 -8.42 3.76
N PRO A 145 -20.19 -7.12 4.11
CA PRO A 145 -20.53 -6.63 5.44
C PRO A 145 -22.02 -6.77 5.81
N ASP A 146 -22.91 -6.80 4.79
CA ASP A 146 -24.35 -6.86 5.02
C ASP A 146 -24.83 -8.29 5.30
N THR A 147 -24.18 -9.28 4.68
CA THR A 147 -24.57 -10.69 4.79
C THR A 147 -23.61 -11.53 5.61
N GLY A 148 -22.42 -11.04 5.90
CA GLY A 148 -21.33 -11.80 6.53
C GLY A 148 -20.73 -12.89 5.63
N LYS A 149 -21.12 -12.96 4.36
CA LYS A 149 -20.66 -13.98 3.42
C LYS A 149 -19.23 -13.71 2.97
N THR A 150 -18.38 -14.73 3.03
CA THR A 150 -17.06 -14.71 2.42
C THR A 150 -17.21 -14.65 0.89
N LEU A 151 -16.66 -13.61 0.29
CA LEU A 151 -16.62 -13.39 -1.16
C LEU A 151 -15.39 -14.02 -1.78
N SER A 152 -14.22 -13.87 -1.13
CA SER A 152 -12.98 -14.48 -1.57
C SER A 152 -12.03 -14.77 -0.40
N GLU A 153 -11.09 -15.70 -0.63
CA GLU A 153 -9.99 -16.02 0.26
C GLU A 153 -8.69 -15.48 -0.31
N MET A 154 -8.03 -14.57 0.43
CA MET A 154 -6.80 -13.95 0.02
C MET A 154 -5.63 -14.59 0.76
N LYS A 155 -4.79 -15.33 0.02
CA LYS A 155 -3.65 -16.07 0.59
C LYS A 155 -2.33 -15.54 0.05
N ARG A 156 -1.36 -15.34 0.96
CA ARG A 156 0.03 -14.97 0.61
C ARG A 156 0.14 -13.71 -0.25
N THR A 157 -0.77 -12.76 -0.08
CA THR A 157 -0.78 -11.51 -0.85
C THR A 157 0.25 -10.54 -0.31
N ARG A 158 0.98 -9.84 -1.19
CA ARG A 158 1.99 -8.86 -0.80
C ARG A 158 1.57 -7.40 -1.02
N ASN A 159 0.57 -7.17 -1.85
CA ASN A 159 0.26 -5.82 -2.35
C ASN A 159 -0.65 -4.99 -1.45
N TRP A 160 -1.36 -5.60 -0.50
CA TRP A 160 -2.23 -4.89 0.44
C TRP A 160 -1.66 -4.91 1.85
N ASN A 161 -2.01 -3.94 2.68
CA ASN A 161 -1.55 -3.87 4.07
C ASN A 161 -2.24 -4.87 5.01
N HIS A 162 -3.37 -5.46 4.59
CA HIS A 162 -4.14 -6.40 5.41
C HIS A 162 -3.34 -7.65 5.78
N ALA A 163 -3.48 -8.10 7.02
CA ALA A 163 -2.87 -9.31 7.55
C ALA A 163 -1.33 -9.37 7.40
N LYS A 164 -0.66 -8.21 7.45
CA LYS A 164 0.79 -8.10 7.43
C LYS A 164 1.33 -7.58 8.75
N PHE A 165 2.50 -8.10 9.10
CA PHE A 165 3.21 -7.77 10.33
C PHE A 165 4.65 -7.43 9.97
N TYR A 166 5.09 -6.23 10.35
CA TYR A 166 6.41 -5.69 10.01
C TYR A 166 7.20 -5.46 11.29
N ASN A 167 8.39 -6.04 11.40
CA ASN A 167 9.23 -5.77 12.57
C ASN A 167 9.65 -4.29 12.59
N LEU A 168 9.32 -3.60 13.67
CA LEU A 168 9.51 -2.15 13.78
C LEU A 168 11.00 -1.78 13.74
N ASP A 169 11.84 -2.46 14.47
CA ASP A 169 13.25 -2.08 14.59
C ASP A 169 14.11 -2.68 13.48
N ASN A 170 13.95 -3.99 13.20
CA ASN A 170 14.83 -4.72 12.26
C ASN A 170 14.44 -4.53 10.79
N LEU A 171 13.22 -4.06 10.51
CA LEU A 171 12.77 -3.77 9.15
C LEU A 171 12.42 -2.29 8.98
N TRP A 172 11.38 -1.82 9.69
CA TRP A 172 10.78 -0.50 9.42
C TRP A 172 11.79 0.64 9.66
N LYS A 173 12.36 0.72 10.86
CA LYS A 173 13.34 1.75 11.20
C LYS A 173 14.70 1.53 10.53
N LYS A 174 15.19 0.29 10.51
CA LYS A 174 16.50 -0.04 9.94
C LYS A 174 16.62 0.34 8.47
N TYR A 175 15.56 0.15 7.68
CA TYR A 175 15.53 0.43 6.25
C TYR A 175 14.81 1.72 5.89
N ASP A 176 14.53 2.58 6.88
CA ASP A 176 13.84 3.85 6.70
C ASP A 176 12.56 3.67 5.85
N ILE A 177 11.74 2.68 6.22
CA ILE A 177 10.45 2.45 5.57
C ILE A 177 9.47 3.47 6.12
N HIS A 178 8.80 4.17 5.23
CA HIS A 178 7.81 5.19 5.56
C HIS A 178 6.79 5.28 4.44
N PHE A 179 5.58 5.75 4.75
CA PHE A 179 4.60 6.05 3.72
C PHE A 179 5.03 7.28 2.91
N LYS A 180 4.90 7.19 1.59
CA LYS A 180 5.20 8.33 0.73
C LYS A 180 4.08 9.34 0.85
N LYS A 181 4.43 10.60 1.12
CA LYS A 181 3.49 11.70 1.17
C LYS A 181 2.83 11.88 -0.20
N ASP A 182 1.59 12.36 -0.17
CA ASP A 182 0.85 12.79 -1.35
C ASP A 182 0.40 11.66 -2.31
N LEU A 183 0.59 10.37 -1.94
CA LEU A 183 -0.05 9.28 -2.64
C LEU A 183 -1.53 9.20 -2.23
N LEU A 184 -2.42 9.46 -3.19
CA LEU A 184 -3.87 9.34 -2.98
C LEU A 184 -4.34 7.88 -3.05
N THR A 185 -3.57 7.05 -3.76
CA THR A 185 -3.81 5.61 -3.92
C THR A 185 -2.47 4.86 -3.91
N HIS A 186 -2.50 3.53 -3.81
CA HIS A 186 -1.30 2.68 -3.88
C HIS A 186 -0.24 2.90 -2.78
N GLU A 187 -0.61 3.52 -1.66
CA GLU A 187 0.28 3.67 -0.51
C GLU A 187 0.70 2.31 0.07
N ASP A 188 -0.17 1.31 -0.02
CA ASP A 188 0.08 -0.08 0.37
C ASP A 188 1.04 -0.78 -0.61
N ILE A 189 0.93 -0.52 -1.90
CA ILE A 189 1.87 -1.01 -2.92
C ILE A 189 3.23 -0.37 -2.72
N TYR A 190 3.29 0.92 -2.40
CA TYR A 190 4.55 1.61 -2.09
C TYR A 190 5.28 0.95 -0.91
N ILE A 191 4.58 0.73 0.20
CA ILE A 191 5.15 0.03 1.36
C ILE A 191 5.60 -1.38 0.97
N SER A 192 4.80 -2.11 0.21
CA SER A 192 5.16 -3.45 -0.26
C SER A 192 6.43 -3.44 -1.11
N SER A 193 6.61 -2.44 -1.97
CA SER A 193 7.81 -2.25 -2.78
C SER A 193 9.03 -1.96 -1.91
N ARG A 194 8.91 -1.08 -0.92
CA ARG A 194 9.98 -0.75 0.05
C ARG A 194 10.38 -1.97 0.88
N VAL A 195 9.40 -2.71 1.39
CA VAL A 195 9.63 -3.96 2.15
C VAL A 195 10.32 -5.01 1.29
N ASN A 196 9.89 -5.21 0.04
CA ASN A 196 10.54 -6.16 -0.86
C ASN A 196 12.01 -5.81 -1.12
N CYS A 197 12.33 -4.52 -1.30
CA CYS A 197 13.72 -4.05 -1.45
C CYS A 197 14.53 -4.31 -0.18
N ALA A 198 13.97 -4.03 0.99
CA ALA A 198 14.65 -4.26 2.28
C ALA A 198 14.88 -5.76 2.54
N LEU A 199 13.92 -6.62 2.23
CA LEU A 199 14.08 -8.07 2.33
C LEU A 199 15.15 -8.58 1.37
N LYS A 200 15.26 -8.01 0.16
CA LYS A 200 16.28 -8.37 -0.82
C LYS A 200 17.68 -8.00 -0.33
N ASP A 201 17.86 -6.81 0.22
CA ASP A 201 19.13 -6.37 0.82
C ASP A 201 19.54 -7.26 2.00
N ALA A 202 18.57 -7.65 2.83
CA ALA A 202 18.82 -8.54 3.97
C ALA A 202 19.10 -10.02 3.59
N ASN A 203 19.18 -10.38 2.30
CA ASN A 203 19.24 -11.75 1.81
C ASN A 203 18.10 -12.64 2.36
N ASN A 204 16.96 -12.05 2.64
CA ASN A 204 15.77 -12.69 3.17
C ASN A 204 14.61 -12.54 2.18
N ASP A 205 14.74 -13.18 1.02
CA ASP A 205 13.92 -12.96 -0.18
C ASP A 205 12.40 -13.11 0.02
N ASN A 206 11.98 -13.75 1.11
CA ASN A 206 10.56 -13.99 1.36
C ASN A 206 10.14 -13.63 2.77
N PRO A 207 8.95 -13.02 2.94
CA PRO A 207 8.33 -12.90 4.26
C PRO A 207 8.02 -14.28 4.84
N LEU A 208 7.83 -14.36 6.15
CA LEU A 208 7.28 -15.53 6.79
C LEU A 208 5.80 -15.65 6.41
N TYR A 209 5.45 -16.64 5.59
CA TYR A 209 4.04 -16.92 5.28
C TYR A 209 3.41 -17.75 6.40
N ILE A 210 2.32 -17.23 6.97
CA ILE A 210 1.56 -17.88 8.05
C ILE A 210 0.21 -18.34 7.49
N ASP A 211 -0.02 -19.63 7.46
CA ASP A 211 -1.30 -20.20 7.00
C ASP A 211 -2.38 -20.04 8.08
N CYS A 212 -2.85 -18.80 8.23
CA CYS A 212 -3.89 -18.41 9.16
C CYS A 212 -4.71 -17.28 8.55
N PHE A 213 -6.01 -17.45 8.44
CA PHE A 213 -6.91 -16.32 8.19
C PHE A 213 -7.09 -15.55 9.48
N CYS A 214 -6.59 -14.32 9.53
CA CYS A 214 -6.60 -13.49 10.74
C CYS A 214 -7.41 -12.20 10.60
N TYR A 215 -7.82 -11.84 9.39
CA TYR A 215 -8.42 -10.56 9.10
C TYR A 215 -9.59 -10.70 8.12
N LYS A 216 -10.60 -9.86 8.27
CA LYS A 216 -11.75 -9.72 7.37
C LYS A 216 -11.73 -8.31 6.77
N TRP A 217 -11.51 -8.23 5.47
CA TRP A 217 -11.73 -7.03 4.69
C TRP A 217 -13.20 -6.90 4.34
N MET A 218 -13.89 -5.90 4.91
CA MET A 218 -15.32 -5.64 4.73
C MET A 218 -15.55 -4.90 3.41
N SER A 219 -15.75 -5.67 2.33
CA SER A 219 -15.83 -5.16 0.96
C SER A 219 -17.16 -4.50 0.66
N ARG A 220 -17.18 -3.15 0.60
CA ARG A 220 -18.37 -2.37 0.25
C ARG A 220 -18.35 -1.93 -1.21
N PRO A 221 -19.51 -1.83 -1.89
CA PRO A 221 -19.60 -1.29 -3.25
C PRO A 221 -19.09 0.16 -3.37
N THR A 222 -19.17 0.92 -2.27
CA THR A 222 -18.86 2.35 -2.16
C THR A 222 -17.44 2.64 -1.66
N THR A 223 -16.52 1.68 -1.73
CA THR A 223 -15.11 1.95 -1.40
C THR A 223 -14.48 2.89 -2.42
N VAL A 224 -13.59 3.77 -1.97
CA VAL A 224 -12.88 4.77 -2.80
C VAL A 224 -12.28 4.14 -4.07
N SER A 225 -11.77 2.91 -3.96
CA SER A 225 -11.19 2.16 -5.08
C SER A 225 -12.23 1.64 -6.09
N ARG A 226 -13.53 1.58 -5.75
CA ARG A 226 -14.59 1.05 -6.62
C ARG A 226 -15.51 2.12 -7.20
N GLU A 227 -15.80 3.18 -6.46
CA GLU A 227 -16.71 4.26 -6.93
C GLU A 227 -16.14 5.08 -8.08
N LYS A 228 -14.82 5.21 -8.19
CA LYS A 228 -14.16 6.17 -9.07
C LYS A 228 -13.60 5.60 -10.37
N TYR A 229 -13.75 4.31 -10.63
CA TYR A 229 -13.22 3.66 -11.85
C TYR A 229 -13.76 4.18 -13.19
N GLY A 230 -14.69 5.11 -13.20
CA GLY A 230 -15.20 5.76 -14.40
C GLY A 230 -14.72 7.18 -14.64
N ASP A 231 -13.96 7.78 -13.69
CA ASP A 231 -13.46 9.14 -13.80
C ASP A 231 -12.00 9.15 -14.27
N TYR A 232 -11.74 9.87 -15.37
CA TYR A 232 -10.38 9.96 -15.94
C TYR A 232 -9.39 10.62 -14.98
N SER A 233 -9.79 11.62 -14.22
CA SER A 233 -8.91 12.31 -13.26
C SER A 233 -8.41 11.34 -12.18
N PHE A 234 -9.28 10.43 -11.74
CA PHE A 234 -8.90 9.35 -10.83
C PHE A 234 -7.96 8.35 -11.50
N LEU A 235 -8.24 7.95 -12.73
CA LEU A 235 -7.39 7.01 -13.47
C LEU A 235 -5.99 7.58 -13.73
N GLU A 236 -5.88 8.86 -14.03
CA GLU A 236 -4.58 9.54 -14.17
C GLU A 236 -3.80 9.51 -12.87
N SER A 237 -4.40 9.90 -11.75
CA SER A 237 -3.79 9.80 -10.42
C SER A 237 -3.41 8.35 -10.10
N PHE A 238 -4.30 7.39 -10.35
CA PHE A 238 -4.05 5.99 -10.11
C PHE A 238 -2.80 5.48 -10.83
N PHE A 239 -2.60 5.82 -12.10
CA PHE A 239 -1.40 5.39 -12.84
C PHE A 239 -0.15 6.13 -12.41
N LYS A 240 -0.23 7.42 -12.09
CA LYS A 240 0.89 8.18 -11.54
C LYS A 240 1.32 7.61 -10.19
N ASP A 241 0.37 7.37 -9.29
CA ASP A 241 0.65 6.76 -7.99
C ASP A 241 1.22 5.35 -8.13
N TYR A 242 0.76 4.57 -9.12
CA TYR A 242 1.32 3.25 -9.41
C TYR A 242 2.76 3.32 -9.91
N LEU A 243 3.09 4.27 -10.79
CA LEU A 243 4.48 4.51 -11.22
C LEU A 243 5.37 4.89 -10.04
N GLU A 244 4.90 5.79 -9.17
CA GLU A 244 5.62 6.20 -7.96
C GLU A 244 5.82 5.04 -7.00
N SER A 245 4.77 4.27 -6.78
CA SER A 245 4.75 3.18 -5.80
C SER A 245 5.57 1.97 -6.20
N THR A 246 5.71 1.71 -7.50
CA THR A 246 6.43 0.55 -8.01
C THR A 246 7.62 0.98 -8.86
N GLY A 247 7.40 1.76 -9.91
CA GLY A 247 8.44 2.10 -10.88
C GLY A 247 9.58 2.90 -10.26
N TYR A 248 9.30 4.11 -9.85
CA TYR A 248 10.32 5.00 -9.25
C TYR A 248 10.86 4.43 -7.95
N ALA A 249 10.02 3.83 -7.10
CA ALA A 249 10.45 3.28 -5.82
C ALA A 249 11.58 2.25 -5.97
N TYR A 250 11.52 1.34 -6.95
CA TYR A 250 12.58 0.36 -7.18
C TYR A 250 13.84 0.99 -7.79
N VAL A 251 13.70 1.90 -8.75
CA VAL A 251 14.85 2.57 -9.39
C VAL A 251 15.62 3.41 -8.37
N GLU A 252 14.91 4.13 -7.48
CA GLU A 252 15.54 4.86 -6.37
C GLU A 252 16.31 3.94 -5.40
N GLN A 253 15.80 2.75 -5.10
CA GLN A 253 16.50 1.80 -4.25
C GLN A 253 17.77 1.26 -4.90
N TYR A 254 17.76 1.08 -6.21
CA TYR A 254 18.98 0.78 -6.97
C TYR A 254 20.00 1.92 -6.89
N GLN A 255 19.58 3.17 -7.09
CA GLN A 255 20.48 4.34 -6.98
C GLN A 255 21.11 4.47 -5.60
N LYS A 256 20.41 4.06 -4.55
CA LYS A 256 20.91 4.00 -3.17
C LYS A 256 21.84 2.80 -2.91
N GLY A 257 21.98 1.88 -3.87
CA GLY A 257 22.79 0.66 -3.74
C GLY A 257 22.13 -0.46 -2.94
N ASN A 258 20.84 -0.34 -2.63
CA ASN A 258 20.10 -1.30 -1.78
C ASN A 258 19.65 -2.56 -2.54
N ILE A 259 19.56 -2.49 -3.87
CA ILE A 259 19.15 -3.63 -4.71
C ILE A 259 19.99 -3.71 -5.98
N PRO A 260 20.14 -4.92 -6.59
CA PRO A 260 20.82 -5.08 -7.88
C PRO A 260 20.07 -4.38 -9.01
N ILE A 261 20.81 -3.92 -10.03
CA ILE A 261 20.25 -3.29 -11.23
C ILE A 261 19.21 -4.17 -11.93
N GLN A 262 19.40 -5.47 -11.96
CA GLN A 262 18.46 -6.41 -12.60
C GLN A 262 17.09 -6.35 -11.93
N TYR A 263 17.05 -6.24 -10.59
CA TYR A 263 15.81 -6.20 -9.83
C TYR A 263 15.01 -4.89 -10.10
N ALA A 264 15.72 -3.77 -10.18
CA ALA A 264 15.13 -2.48 -10.57
C ALA A 264 14.66 -2.49 -12.03
N THR A 265 15.42 -3.11 -12.92
CA THR A 265 15.10 -3.26 -14.35
C THR A 265 13.81 -4.09 -14.55
N ASP A 266 13.70 -5.22 -13.88
CA ASP A 266 12.52 -6.09 -13.97
C ASP A 266 11.26 -5.37 -13.50
N ALA A 267 11.36 -4.63 -12.39
CA ALA A 267 10.25 -3.83 -11.88
C ALA A 267 9.87 -2.70 -12.85
N ALA A 268 10.85 -1.95 -13.37
CA ALA A 268 10.62 -0.83 -14.28
C ALA A 268 9.96 -1.29 -15.59
N ILE A 269 10.44 -2.37 -16.20
CA ILE A 269 9.85 -2.91 -17.43
C ILE A 269 8.46 -3.49 -17.16
N GLY A 270 8.28 -4.17 -16.03
CA GLY A 270 6.95 -4.66 -15.62
C GLY A 270 5.92 -3.55 -15.50
N VAL A 271 6.29 -2.41 -14.91
CA VAL A 271 5.43 -1.23 -14.80
C VAL A 271 5.14 -0.62 -16.18
N LEU A 272 6.14 -0.48 -17.04
CA LEU A 272 5.95 0.03 -18.40
C LEU A 272 4.99 -0.84 -19.22
N LEU A 273 5.14 -2.18 -19.14
CA LEU A 273 4.26 -3.13 -19.83
C LEU A 273 2.82 -3.04 -19.31
N LEU A 274 2.63 -2.97 -18.00
CA LEU A 274 1.32 -2.86 -17.40
C LEU A 274 0.64 -1.54 -17.76
N SER A 275 1.38 -0.44 -17.68
CA SER A 275 0.88 0.90 -18.02
C SER A 275 0.51 1.01 -19.49
N TYR A 276 1.32 0.43 -20.38
CA TYR A 276 1.00 0.33 -21.80
C TYR A 276 -0.31 -0.44 -22.02
N PHE A 277 -0.44 -1.59 -21.39
CA PHE A 277 -1.63 -2.45 -21.51
C PHE A 277 -2.91 -1.69 -21.12
N TYR A 278 -2.90 -1.00 -19.98
CA TYR A 278 -4.06 -0.24 -19.53
C TYR A 278 -4.33 0.98 -20.42
N SER A 279 -3.30 1.73 -20.85
CA SER A 279 -3.48 2.89 -21.71
C SER A 279 -4.14 2.55 -23.05
N GLU A 280 -3.66 1.49 -23.73
CA GLU A 280 -4.27 1.02 -24.99
C GLU A 280 -5.71 0.54 -24.78
N SER A 281 -5.98 -0.09 -23.64
CA SER A 281 -7.31 -0.53 -23.26
C SER A 281 -8.30 0.64 -23.14
N PHE A 282 -7.90 1.73 -22.45
CA PHE A 282 -8.75 2.91 -22.31
C PHE A 282 -8.97 3.62 -23.64
N ILE A 283 -7.93 3.79 -24.46
CA ILE A 283 -8.02 4.41 -25.79
C ILE A 283 -8.96 3.60 -26.70
N PHE A 284 -8.88 2.26 -26.64
CA PHE A 284 -9.73 1.41 -27.44
C PHE A 284 -11.20 1.50 -27.04
N ASN A 285 -11.49 1.56 -25.74
CA ASN A 285 -12.88 1.61 -25.25
C ASN A 285 -13.56 2.96 -25.47
N ASP A 286 -12.82 4.05 -25.35
CA ASP A 286 -13.33 5.40 -25.56
C ASP A 286 -12.28 6.30 -26.21
N PRO A 287 -12.08 6.21 -27.54
CA PRO A 287 -11.06 6.97 -28.25
C PRO A 287 -11.40 8.47 -28.36
N VAL A 288 -12.59 8.89 -27.98
CA VAL A 288 -12.98 10.30 -27.90
C VAL A 288 -12.49 10.91 -26.60
N LYS A 289 -12.66 10.18 -25.49
CA LYS A 289 -12.29 10.61 -24.14
C LYS A 289 -10.79 10.40 -23.87
N TYR A 290 -10.21 9.29 -24.32
CA TYR A 290 -8.83 8.92 -24.03
C TYR A 290 -7.97 8.96 -25.30
N LYS A 291 -6.88 9.67 -25.24
CA LYS A 291 -5.88 9.78 -26.30
C LYS A 291 -4.50 9.42 -25.75
N ARG A 292 -3.56 9.12 -26.65
CA ARG A 292 -2.19 8.77 -26.24
C ARG A 292 -1.51 9.86 -25.43
N GLU A 293 -1.79 11.13 -25.75
CA GLU A 293 -1.24 12.29 -25.06
C GLU A 293 -1.62 12.32 -23.56
N ASN A 294 -2.73 11.70 -23.20
CA ASN A 294 -3.13 11.59 -21.80
C ASN A 294 -2.19 10.72 -20.96
N PHE A 295 -1.34 9.91 -21.59
CA PHE A 295 -0.40 9.01 -20.93
C PHE A 295 1.07 9.44 -21.12
N ASP A 296 1.32 10.70 -21.47
CA ASP A 296 2.67 11.25 -21.72
C ASP A 296 3.56 11.24 -20.47
N TYR A 297 3.01 11.18 -19.25
CA TYR A 297 3.77 10.99 -18.02
C TYR A 297 4.56 9.67 -17.99
N LEU A 298 4.16 8.66 -18.78
CA LEU A 298 4.92 7.42 -18.96
C LEU A 298 6.23 7.64 -19.72
N ARG A 299 6.28 8.69 -20.54
CA ARG A 299 7.50 9.10 -21.25
C ARG A 299 8.59 9.53 -20.29
N ASP A 300 8.24 10.35 -19.30
CA ASP A 300 9.20 10.84 -18.31
C ASP A 300 9.78 9.68 -17.50
N PHE A 301 8.94 8.72 -17.13
CA PHE A 301 9.40 7.52 -16.47
C PHE A 301 10.30 6.66 -17.39
N LEU A 302 9.95 6.49 -18.66
CA LEU A 302 10.79 5.76 -19.62
C LEU A 302 12.16 6.41 -19.79
N ILE A 303 12.21 7.76 -19.91
CA ILE A 303 13.45 8.52 -20.02
C ILE A 303 14.29 8.31 -18.75
N TYR A 304 13.69 8.45 -17.58
CA TYR A 304 14.35 8.21 -16.31
C TYR A 304 14.95 6.80 -16.21
N CYS A 305 14.20 5.77 -16.60
CA CYS A 305 14.72 4.40 -16.64
C CYS A 305 15.89 4.22 -17.61
N LYS A 306 15.84 4.87 -18.78
CA LYS A 306 16.95 4.83 -19.74
C LYS A 306 18.19 5.50 -19.19
N GLU A 307 18.06 6.66 -18.57
CA GLU A 307 19.18 7.41 -18.00
C GLU A 307 19.81 6.71 -16.80
N VAL A 308 18.98 6.17 -15.88
CA VAL A 308 19.46 5.59 -14.62
C VAL A 308 19.88 4.14 -14.76
N LEU A 309 19.13 3.35 -15.52
CA LEU A 309 19.35 1.91 -15.67
C LEU A 309 20.09 1.55 -16.98
N GLY A 310 20.35 2.52 -17.86
CA GLY A 310 20.99 2.29 -19.16
C GLY A 310 20.10 1.49 -20.13
N LEU A 311 18.77 1.53 -20.00
CA LEU A 311 17.86 0.76 -20.83
C LEU A 311 17.77 1.34 -22.25
N THR A 312 17.75 0.46 -23.25
CA THR A 312 17.46 0.80 -24.64
C THR A 312 16.09 0.26 -25.04
N ASN A 313 15.49 0.79 -26.12
CA ASN A 313 14.25 0.26 -26.67
C ASN A 313 14.39 -1.22 -27.05
N ASP A 314 15.53 -1.60 -27.64
CA ASP A 314 15.79 -2.99 -28.01
C ASP A 314 15.88 -3.91 -26.81
N TYR A 315 16.49 -3.45 -25.70
CA TYR A 315 16.53 -4.25 -24.46
C TYR A 315 15.13 -4.41 -23.87
N ILE A 316 14.37 -3.33 -23.76
CA ILE A 316 12.98 -3.36 -23.23
C ILE A 316 12.11 -4.27 -24.08
N TRP A 317 12.25 -4.19 -25.40
CA TRP A 317 11.56 -5.05 -26.34
C TRP A 317 11.96 -6.53 -26.19
N GLY A 318 13.25 -6.83 -26.17
CA GLY A 318 13.77 -8.19 -26.00
C GLY A 318 13.28 -8.83 -24.69
N TYR A 319 13.29 -8.05 -23.60
CA TYR A 319 12.75 -8.47 -22.31
C TYR A 319 11.24 -8.76 -22.38
N ALA A 320 10.46 -7.85 -22.98
CA ALA A 320 9.02 -8.03 -23.16
C ALA A 320 8.69 -9.24 -24.04
N ALA A 321 9.47 -9.49 -25.10
CA ALA A 321 9.30 -10.63 -25.97
C ALA A 321 9.62 -11.97 -25.26
N SER A 322 10.64 -11.99 -24.41
CA SER A 322 11.11 -13.20 -23.72
C SER A 322 10.27 -13.54 -22.47
N ASN A 323 9.84 -12.51 -21.71
CA ASN A 323 9.18 -12.67 -20.42
C ASN A 323 7.72 -12.20 -20.45
N GLY A 324 7.36 -11.41 -21.45
CA GLY A 324 6.07 -10.76 -21.56
C GLY A 324 4.91 -11.73 -21.82
N ALA A 325 5.16 -12.91 -22.37
CA ALA A 325 4.11 -13.89 -22.62
C ALA A 325 3.45 -14.35 -21.32
N GLU A 326 4.24 -14.70 -20.31
CA GLU A 326 3.71 -15.10 -19.00
C GLU A 326 3.06 -13.93 -18.26
N PHE A 327 3.70 -12.76 -18.25
CA PHE A 327 3.16 -11.53 -17.68
C PHE A 327 1.86 -11.15 -18.40
N TYR A 328 1.86 -11.20 -19.72
CA TYR A 328 0.73 -10.91 -20.55
C TYR A 328 -0.44 -11.87 -20.33
N GLU A 329 -0.20 -13.16 -20.22
CA GLU A 329 -1.25 -14.15 -19.93
C GLU A 329 -1.87 -13.93 -18.55
N LYS A 330 -1.08 -13.62 -17.53
CA LYS A 330 -1.58 -13.28 -16.20
C LYS A 330 -2.48 -12.03 -16.24
N GLN A 331 -2.04 -10.97 -16.91
CA GLN A 331 -2.80 -9.72 -17.01
C GLN A 331 -4.01 -9.83 -17.96
N ARG A 332 -3.89 -10.61 -19.04
CA ARG A 332 -4.98 -10.87 -19.99
C ARG A 332 -6.19 -11.54 -19.35
N VAL A 333 -5.98 -12.42 -18.38
CA VAL A 333 -7.07 -13.03 -17.62
C VAL A 333 -7.81 -11.96 -16.81
N SER A 334 -7.08 -11.09 -16.13
CA SER A 334 -7.65 -9.98 -15.35
C SER A 334 -8.32 -8.92 -16.23
N ALA A 335 -7.72 -8.60 -17.40
CA ALA A 335 -8.23 -7.58 -18.30
C ALA A 335 -9.31 -8.10 -19.27
N ARG A 336 -9.36 -9.40 -19.60
CA ARG A 336 -10.50 -9.98 -20.34
C ARG A 336 -11.81 -9.83 -19.58
N GLN A 337 -11.77 -9.87 -18.27
CA GLN A 337 -12.94 -9.57 -17.45
C GLN A 337 -13.37 -8.10 -17.56
N ALA A 338 -12.40 -7.21 -17.88
CA ALA A 338 -12.66 -5.78 -18.01
C ALA A 338 -12.82 -5.28 -19.47
N VAL A 339 -12.07 -5.78 -20.47
CA VAL A 339 -11.92 -5.07 -21.77
C VAL A 339 -11.81 -5.94 -23.05
N GLY A 340 -11.58 -7.23 -23.02
CA GLY A 340 -11.64 -8.10 -24.21
C GLY A 340 -10.55 -7.93 -25.29
N ILE A 341 -9.41 -7.30 -25.02
CA ILE A 341 -8.39 -6.94 -26.02
C ILE A 341 -7.25 -7.95 -26.11
N VAL A 342 -6.84 -8.25 -27.35
CA VAL A 342 -5.61 -8.98 -27.69
C VAL A 342 -4.59 -7.97 -28.21
N MET A 343 -3.44 -7.83 -27.54
CA MET A 343 -2.37 -6.93 -27.99
C MET A 343 -1.36 -7.63 -28.90
N PRO A 344 -1.11 -7.10 -30.10
CA PRO A 344 0.03 -7.52 -30.93
C PRO A 344 1.33 -6.88 -30.39
N SER A 345 2.39 -7.67 -30.33
CA SER A 345 3.74 -7.22 -29.95
C SER A 345 4.26 -6.01 -30.73
N ARG A 346 3.81 -5.84 -31.99
CA ARG A 346 4.16 -4.71 -32.84
C ARG A 346 3.66 -3.36 -32.31
N THR A 347 2.52 -3.32 -31.62
CA THR A 347 1.97 -2.08 -31.06
C THR A 347 2.77 -1.58 -29.85
N PHE A 348 3.36 -2.47 -29.05
CA PHE A 348 4.20 -2.06 -27.94
C PHE A 348 5.49 -1.35 -28.42
N MET A 349 6.13 -1.85 -29.50
CA MET A 349 7.26 -1.15 -30.10
C MET A 349 6.88 0.23 -30.62
N GLN A 350 5.75 0.32 -31.33
CA GLN A 350 5.26 1.61 -31.83
C GLN A 350 4.94 2.59 -30.70
N TRP A 351 4.50 2.10 -29.55
CA TRP A 351 4.23 2.90 -28.37
C TRP A 351 5.52 3.36 -27.70
N LEU A 352 6.54 2.51 -27.57
CA LEU A 352 7.87 2.88 -27.08
C LEU A 352 8.51 3.94 -27.99
N ASP A 353 8.38 3.77 -29.32
CA ASP A 353 8.87 4.72 -30.30
C ASP A 353 8.11 6.06 -30.22
N TYR A 354 6.79 6.03 -30.04
CA TYR A 354 5.98 7.21 -29.81
C TYR A 354 6.42 7.97 -28.56
N LEU A 355 6.63 7.28 -27.43
CA LEU A 355 7.14 7.90 -26.21
C LEU A 355 8.56 8.48 -26.41
N HIS A 356 9.37 7.91 -27.30
CA HIS A 356 10.75 8.35 -27.54
C HIS A 356 10.86 9.53 -28.50
N HIS A 357 10.06 9.61 -29.55
CA HIS A 357 10.23 10.56 -30.66
C HIS A 357 9.67 11.97 -30.43
N ASP A 358 8.80 12.17 -29.47
CA ASP A 358 8.21 13.47 -29.18
C ASP A 358 8.98 14.26 -28.10
N ILE A 359 10.29 14.04 -28.03
CA ILE A 359 11.15 14.71 -27.05
C ILE A 359 11.46 16.14 -27.51
N ARG A 360 10.62 17.07 -27.14
CA ARG A 360 11.12 18.42 -26.80
C ARG A 360 11.62 18.33 -25.35
N PRO A 361 12.83 18.88 -25.02
CA PRO A 361 13.35 18.85 -23.68
C PRO A 361 12.39 19.63 -22.76
N ARG A 362 11.46 18.94 -22.13
CA ARG A 362 10.75 19.43 -20.96
C ARG A 362 11.60 19.02 -19.77
N HIS A 363 11.95 19.98 -18.95
CA HIS A 363 12.72 19.80 -17.73
C HIS A 363 12.27 18.55 -16.98
N THR A 364 13.24 17.75 -16.58
CA THR A 364 13.08 16.51 -15.82
C THR A 364 12.11 16.70 -14.65
N MET A 365 11.00 15.97 -14.65
CA MET A 365 9.97 16.04 -13.61
C MET A 365 10.51 15.74 -12.19
N SER A 366 11.63 14.99 -12.07
CA SER A 366 12.28 14.74 -10.78
C SER A 366 12.62 16.00 -10.00
N ASP A 367 12.95 17.11 -10.70
CA ASP A 367 13.29 18.37 -10.04
C ASP A 367 12.09 19.31 -9.82
N SER A 368 11.03 19.22 -10.62
CA SER A 368 9.89 20.13 -10.51
C SER A 368 8.85 19.67 -9.48
N MET A 369 8.55 18.38 -9.40
CA MET A 369 7.64 17.87 -8.37
C MET A 369 8.19 18.09 -6.95
N TRP A 370 9.53 18.01 -6.77
CA TRP A 370 10.16 18.24 -5.46
C TRP A 370 10.39 19.70 -5.11
N LYS A 371 10.43 20.62 -6.08
CA LYS A 371 10.67 22.06 -5.84
C LYS A 371 9.41 22.87 -5.58
N GLU A 372 8.26 22.47 -6.11
CA GLU A 372 6.99 23.17 -5.84
C GLU A 372 6.39 22.84 -4.46
N GLN A 373 6.76 21.70 -3.88
CA GLN A 373 6.30 21.32 -2.53
C GLN A 373 7.14 21.92 -1.38
N LYS A 374 8.16 22.72 -1.67
CA LYS A 374 8.96 23.45 -0.66
C LYS A 374 8.63 24.94 -0.56
N LYS A 375 7.57 25.39 -1.19
CA LYS A 375 6.97 26.71 -0.99
C LYS A 375 5.57 26.52 -0.39
#